data_e0c897dde5ed86dad99df50bcbe08a9f
#
_entry.id   e0c897dde5ed86dad99df50bcbe08a9f
#
_cell.length_a   1.000
_cell.length_b   1.000
_cell.length_c   1.000
_cell.angle_alpha   90.00
_cell.angle_beta   90.00
_cell.angle_gamma   90.00
#
_symmetry.space_group_name_H-M   'P 1'
#
loop_
_entity.id
_entity.type
_entity.pdbx_description
1 polymer ?
#
loop_
_entity_poly.entity_id
_entity_poly.type
_entity_poly.pdbx_seq_one_letter_code
_entity_poly.pdbx_strand_id
1 'polypeptide(L)'
;MKTWAIGAMALGLALPAHGNDTTATVGVGGLQFAQNENVRMLSEDLYLSMDEVRVTYEFENLTDTDQHVLIAFPMPDIESSPYEMAGFPTDDPENVFGFSTTFDGQPVEAELHQSAFALGVDRTKELQKLGVPLAPHLLSTEDAINALPDADQQVLVNIGALGAHPYEDASGYHSPAWTLKSAYLWDAVFPAGEIVEVHHRYTPGLGGTVAATFVDTEYGQRAEYEEKYCLEDNLVAAVERTLTSPDEPWSAPFTEAWLTYILSSGANWAHSIGTFRLTVDKGSEDNFVSFCGEGVTKTGPTTFEMVQEDFYPWQDIEVLFVVRREDY
;
A
#
# COMPACT_ATOMS: atom_id res chain seq x y z
N MET A 1 29.71 26.27 38.85
CA MET A 1 28.40 26.28 38.20
C MET A 1 28.58 25.66 36.81
N LYS A 2 28.13 24.41 36.61
CA LYS A 2 28.17 23.71 35.32
C LYS A 2 26.77 23.76 34.73
N THR A 3 26.58 24.53 33.68
CA THR A 3 25.35 24.60 32.91
C THR A 3 25.29 23.37 31.97
N TRP A 4 24.32 22.52 32.18
CA TRP A 4 23.97 21.41 31.26
C TRP A 4 23.06 21.97 30.19
N ALA A 5 23.51 21.95 28.94
CA ALA A 5 22.68 22.20 27.78
C ALA A 5 21.89 20.91 27.45
N ILE A 6 20.57 20.97 27.60
CA ILE A 6 19.66 19.93 27.17
C ILE A 6 19.44 20.13 25.65
N GLY A 7 20.05 19.27 24.86
CA GLY A 7 19.79 19.20 23.43
C GLY A 7 18.39 18.57 23.22
N ALA A 8 17.45 19.33 22.69
CA ALA A 8 16.17 18.84 22.23
C ALA A 8 16.41 18.01 20.96
N MET A 9 16.28 16.69 21.08
CA MET A 9 16.28 15.76 19.96
C MET A 9 14.89 15.89 19.31
N ALA A 10 14.79 16.54 18.14
CA ALA A 10 13.58 16.54 17.34
C ALA A 10 13.41 15.14 16.75
N LEU A 11 12.49 14.36 17.33
CA LEU A 11 11.97 13.18 16.65
C LEU A 11 11.19 13.70 15.43
N GLY A 12 11.72 13.48 14.25
CA GLY A 12 10.96 13.59 13.01
C GLY A 12 9.93 12.45 13.01
N LEU A 13 8.68 12.82 13.20
CA LEU A 13 7.56 11.91 12.92
C LEU A 13 7.55 11.67 11.41
N ALA A 14 7.91 10.47 10.99
CA ALA A 14 7.60 10.00 9.65
C ALA A 14 6.06 9.91 9.59
N LEU A 15 5.44 10.77 8.78
CA LEU A 15 4.01 10.68 8.51
C LEU A 15 3.80 9.46 7.61
N PRO A 16 2.83 8.59 7.92
CA PRO A 16 2.49 7.46 7.09
C PRO A 16 2.05 7.91 5.69
N ALA A 17 2.38 7.15 4.67
CA ALA A 17 1.88 7.35 3.31
C ALA A 17 0.39 6.98 3.27
N HIS A 18 -0.43 7.77 2.57
CA HIS A 18 -1.89 7.70 2.61
C HIS A 18 -2.45 7.44 1.19
N GLY A 19 -3.32 6.46 1.00
CA GLY A 19 -3.78 5.93 -0.29
C GLY A 19 -5.27 5.90 -0.58
N ASN A 20 -6.08 6.62 0.18
CA ASN A 20 -7.44 6.96 -0.22
C ASN A 20 -7.41 8.30 -0.99
N ASP A 21 -8.43 8.61 -1.81
CA ASP A 21 -8.51 9.93 -2.45
C ASP A 21 -8.27 11.03 -1.43
N THR A 22 -7.38 11.93 -1.77
CA THR A 22 -7.04 13.09 -0.95
C THR A 22 -6.74 14.30 -1.84
N THR A 23 -6.85 15.49 -1.28
CA THR A 23 -6.38 16.68 -1.96
C THR A 23 -4.87 16.81 -1.82
N ALA A 24 -4.23 17.37 -2.84
CA ALA A 24 -2.79 17.51 -2.89
C ALA A 24 -2.33 18.86 -3.38
N THR A 25 -1.09 19.19 -3.06
CA THR A 25 -0.34 20.32 -3.65
C THR A 25 1.05 19.84 -4.04
N VAL A 26 1.56 20.34 -5.16
CA VAL A 26 2.93 20.06 -5.58
C VAL A 26 3.78 21.31 -5.32
N GLY A 27 4.71 21.22 -4.39
CA GLY A 27 5.58 22.30 -3.97
C GLY A 27 7.07 21.99 -4.18
N VAL A 28 7.94 22.88 -3.67
CA VAL A 28 9.41 22.72 -3.73
C VAL A 28 9.88 21.44 -3.01
N GLY A 29 9.09 20.94 -2.06
CA GLY A 29 9.36 19.71 -1.29
C GLY A 29 8.74 18.44 -1.88
N GLY A 30 8.17 18.48 -3.10
CA GLY A 30 7.46 17.36 -3.73
C GLY A 30 5.94 17.42 -3.50
N LEU A 31 5.29 16.27 -3.63
CA LEU A 31 3.85 16.09 -3.40
C LEU A 31 3.55 16.19 -1.90
N GLN A 32 2.55 16.98 -1.54
CA GLN A 32 2.06 17.13 -0.17
C GLN A 32 0.54 16.98 -0.16
N PHE A 33 0.02 16.12 0.70
CA PHE A 33 -1.42 15.99 0.90
C PHE A 33 -1.93 17.15 1.76
N ALA A 34 -3.14 17.61 1.44
CA ALA A 34 -3.74 18.77 2.07
C ALA A 34 -5.14 18.43 2.57
N GLN A 35 -5.56 19.09 3.65
CA GLN A 35 -6.94 19.00 4.11
C GLN A 35 -7.85 19.87 3.25
N ASN A 36 -9.08 19.37 3.00
CA ASN A 36 -10.12 20.08 2.29
C ASN A 36 -11.38 20.17 3.18
N GLU A 37 -11.73 21.39 3.57
CA GLU A 37 -12.91 21.65 4.41
C GLU A 37 -14.18 21.92 3.61
N ASN A 38 -14.10 21.95 2.28
CA ASN A 38 -15.17 22.35 1.37
C ASN A 38 -15.86 21.18 0.67
N VAL A 39 -15.19 20.03 0.59
CA VAL A 39 -15.71 18.82 -0.06
C VAL A 39 -15.77 17.70 0.97
N ARG A 40 -16.94 17.06 1.08
CA ARG A 40 -17.20 15.95 1.99
C ARG A 40 -17.31 14.64 1.23
N MET A 41 -16.77 13.57 1.77
CA MET A 41 -17.01 12.21 1.30
C MET A 41 -18.30 11.68 1.94
N LEU A 42 -19.37 11.55 1.14
CA LEU A 42 -20.68 11.03 1.58
C LEU A 42 -20.63 9.53 1.75
N SER A 43 -19.99 8.83 0.83
CA SER A 43 -19.84 7.39 0.89
C SER A 43 -18.52 6.93 0.27
N GLU A 44 -18.03 5.79 0.78
CA GLU A 44 -16.98 5.00 0.19
C GLU A 44 -17.40 3.52 0.18
N ASP A 45 -17.47 2.91 -1.00
CA ASP A 45 -17.73 1.48 -1.20
C ASP A 45 -16.46 0.83 -1.74
N LEU A 46 -15.74 0.13 -0.87
CA LEU A 46 -14.44 -0.47 -1.11
C LEU A 46 -14.54 -1.99 -1.23
N TYR A 47 -14.06 -2.53 -2.34
CA TYR A 47 -13.93 -3.96 -2.58
C TYR A 47 -12.45 -4.34 -2.68
N LEU A 48 -12.03 -5.31 -1.88
CA LEU A 48 -10.67 -5.85 -1.82
C LEU A 48 -10.67 -7.34 -2.13
N SER A 49 -9.83 -7.75 -3.08
CA SER A 49 -9.47 -9.14 -3.35
C SER A 49 -8.00 -9.23 -3.75
N MET A 50 -7.48 -10.44 -3.89
CA MET A 50 -6.11 -10.64 -4.38
C MET A 50 -5.93 -10.21 -5.86
N ASP A 51 -7.01 -10.20 -6.64
CA ASP A 51 -6.96 -9.92 -8.08
C ASP A 51 -7.32 -8.47 -8.41
N GLU A 52 -8.08 -7.81 -7.53
CA GLU A 52 -8.67 -6.51 -7.84
C GLU A 52 -8.95 -5.69 -6.59
N VAL A 53 -8.67 -4.39 -6.67
CA VAL A 53 -9.21 -3.37 -5.80
C VAL A 53 -10.13 -2.48 -6.62
N ARG A 54 -11.34 -2.25 -6.12
CA ARG A 54 -12.31 -1.29 -6.66
C ARG A 54 -12.82 -0.42 -5.54
N VAL A 55 -12.92 0.86 -5.80
CA VAL A 55 -13.54 1.78 -4.86
C VAL A 55 -14.44 2.77 -5.59
N THR A 56 -15.60 3.02 -5.00
CA THR A 56 -16.55 4.02 -5.44
C THR A 56 -16.76 5.03 -4.34
N TYR A 57 -16.63 6.30 -4.66
CA TYR A 57 -16.87 7.41 -3.76
C TYR A 57 -18.05 8.25 -4.24
N GLU A 58 -18.79 8.82 -3.30
CA GLU A 58 -19.66 9.96 -3.54
C GLU A 58 -19.13 11.15 -2.74
N PHE A 59 -18.83 12.25 -3.44
CA PHE A 59 -18.36 13.50 -2.85
C PHE A 59 -19.40 14.59 -3.01
N GLU A 60 -19.58 15.42 -1.99
CA GLU A 60 -20.46 16.60 -1.98
C GLU A 60 -19.64 17.87 -1.79
N ASN A 61 -19.79 18.84 -2.70
CA ASN A 61 -19.28 20.19 -2.49
C ASN A 61 -20.23 20.96 -1.57
N LEU A 62 -19.74 21.28 -0.37
CA LEU A 62 -20.52 21.96 0.68
C LEU A 62 -20.67 23.47 0.47
N THR A 63 -20.08 24.02 -0.60
CA THR A 63 -20.05 25.46 -0.85
C THR A 63 -20.96 25.88 -2.02
N ASP A 64 -21.18 27.17 -2.18
CA ASP A 64 -21.94 27.78 -3.26
C ASP A 64 -21.11 28.14 -4.50
N THR A 65 -19.85 27.68 -4.54
CA THR A 65 -18.90 27.88 -5.65
C THR A 65 -18.22 26.60 -6.03
N ASP A 66 -17.86 26.47 -7.30
CA ASP A 66 -17.09 25.32 -7.80
C ASP A 66 -15.74 25.24 -7.08
N GLN A 67 -15.36 24.02 -6.68
CA GLN A 67 -14.07 23.74 -6.05
C GLN A 67 -13.14 23.09 -7.07
N HIS A 68 -12.03 23.76 -7.38
CA HIS A 68 -10.96 23.24 -8.22
C HIS A 68 -9.89 22.61 -7.33
N VAL A 69 -9.67 21.33 -7.46
CA VAL A 69 -8.83 20.54 -6.54
C VAL A 69 -7.89 19.64 -7.36
N LEU A 70 -6.62 19.61 -6.97
CA LEU A 70 -5.73 18.53 -7.40
C LEU A 70 -5.99 17.33 -6.48
N ILE A 71 -6.48 16.24 -7.05
CA ILE A 71 -6.68 14.98 -6.33
C ILE A 71 -5.43 14.12 -6.47
N ALA A 72 -5.11 13.41 -5.39
CA ALA A 72 -4.09 12.38 -5.38
C ALA A 72 -4.70 11.07 -4.88
N PHE A 73 -4.40 9.97 -5.57
CA PHE A 73 -4.62 8.61 -5.09
C PHE A 73 -3.26 7.96 -4.84
N PRO A 74 -2.76 8.00 -3.60
CA PRO A 74 -1.49 7.38 -3.27
C PRO A 74 -1.60 5.85 -3.30
N MET A 75 -0.53 5.21 -3.76
CA MET A 75 -0.39 3.76 -3.78
C MET A 75 0.47 3.30 -2.58
N PRO A 76 0.31 2.06 -2.12
CA PRO A 76 1.19 1.49 -1.11
C PRO A 76 2.66 1.66 -1.49
N ASP A 77 3.49 1.96 -0.51
CA ASP A 77 4.94 2.06 -0.68
C ASP A 77 5.50 0.72 -1.17
N ILE A 78 6.40 0.77 -2.16
CA ILE A 78 7.13 -0.42 -2.63
C ILE A 78 8.54 -0.36 -2.04
N GLU A 79 8.77 -1.18 -1.03
CA GLU A 79 10.08 -1.33 -0.44
C GLU A 79 10.91 -2.33 -1.23
N SER A 80 12.16 -1.98 -1.49
CA SER A 80 13.10 -2.96 -2.02
C SER A 80 13.66 -3.78 -0.87
N SER A 81 13.28 -5.04 -0.83
CA SER A 81 13.82 -6.01 0.12
C SER A 81 14.24 -7.28 -0.62
N PRO A 82 15.47 -7.75 -0.45
CA PRO A 82 15.88 -9.02 -1.02
C PRO A 82 15.28 -10.24 -0.28
N TYR A 83 14.56 -10.00 0.81
CA TYR A 83 13.95 -11.03 1.66
C TYR A 83 12.44 -11.15 1.48
N GLU A 84 11.81 -10.16 0.84
CA GLU A 84 10.36 -10.12 0.65
C GLU A 84 10.02 -10.38 -0.81
N MET A 85 9.06 -11.26 -1.03
CA MET A 85 8.50 -11.51 -2.35
C MET A 85 7.28 -10.60 -2.52
N ALA A 86 7.43 -9.56 -3.33
CA ALA A 86 6.31 -8.73 -3.73
C ALA A 86 5.91 -9.08 -5.16
N GLY A 87 4.66 -9.49 -5.35
CA GLY A 87 4.08 -9.71 -6.67
C GLY A 87 3.43 -8.43 -7.18
N PHE A 88 3.89 -7.93 -8.33
CA PHE A 88 3.29 -6.78 -9.00
C PHE A 88 2.59 -7.23 -10.28
N PRO A 89 1.44 -6.62 -10.61
CA PRO A 89 0.60 -7.13 -11.69
C PRO A 89 1.16 -6.88 -13.10
N THR A 90 2.05 -5.92 -13.25
CA THR A 90 2.59 -5.55 -14.57
C THR A 90 4.04 -5.08 -14.47
N ASP A 91 4.79 -5.24 -15.57
CA ASP A 91 6.15 -4.71 -15.74
C ASP A 91 6.12 -3.29 -16.36
N ASP A 92 4.95 -2.67 -16.47
CA ASP A 92 4.81 -1.31 -17.00
C ASP A 92 5.27 -0.28 -15.95
N PRO A 93 6.40 0.40 -16.15
CA PRO A 93 6.90 1.38 -15.19
C PRO A 93 6.03 2.64 -15.09
N GLU A 94 5.16 2.88 -16.08
CA GLU A 94 4.27 4.04 -16.10
C GLU A 94 2.91 3.74 -15.47
N ASN A 95 2.52 2.46 -15.32
CA ASN A 95 1.29 2.05 -14.66
C ASN A 95 1.39 0.66 -14.03
N VAL A 96 2.26 0.49 -13.04
CA VAL A 96 2.59 -0.78 -12.37
C VAL A 96 1.36 -1.51 -11.85
N PHE A 97 0.33 -0.79 -11.42
CA PHE A 97 -0.88 -1.36 -10.84
C PHE A 97 -2.05 -1.49 -11.84
N GLY A 98 -1.88 -1.05 -13.10
CA GLY A 98 -2.99 -0.99 -14.05
C GLY A 98 -4.14 -0.09 -13.58
N PHE A 99 -3.81 1.01 -12.87
CA PHE A 99 -4.77 1.94 -12.29
C PHE A 99 -5.59 2.63 -13.37
N SER A 100 -6.90 2.72 -13.12
CA SER A 100 -7.84 3.48 -13.93
C SER A 100 -8.83 4.21 -13.05
N THR A 101 -9.27 5.38 -13.48
CA THR A 101 -10.23 6.21 -12.76
C THR A 101 -11.27 6.85 -13.67
N THR A 102 -12.47 7.05 -13.14
CA THR A 102 -13.52 7.87 -13.74
C THR A 102 -14.00 8.92 -12.75
N PHE A 103 -14.33 10.08 -13.22
CA PHE A 103 -14.89 11.18 -12.47
C PHE A 103 -16.22 11.59 -13.14
N ASP A 104 -17.31 11.50 -12.40
CA ASP A 104 -18.69 11.71 -12.91
C ASP A 104 -18.96 10.91 -14.20
N GLY A 105 -18.58 9.62 -14.19
CA GLY A 105 -18.73 8.69 -15.30
C GLY A 105 -17.81 8.93 -16.51
N GLN A 106 -16.92 9.93 -16.47
CA GLN A 106 -15.97 10.21 -17.54
C GLN A 106 -14.58 9.67 -17.18
N PRO A 107 -13.90 8.95 -18.08
CA PRO A 107 -12.52 8.52 -17.88
C PRO A 107 -11.59 9.72 -17.65
N VAL A 108 -10.68 9.58 -16.70
CA VAL A 108 -9.66 10.58 -16.36
C VAL A 108 -8.28 10.00 -16.65
N GLU A 109 -7.44 10.77 -17.34
CA GLU A 109 -6.02 10.46 -17.47
C GLU A 109 -5.29 11.00 -16.24
N ALA A 110 -4.95 10.11 -15.32
CA ALA A 110 -4.19 10.45 -14.12
C ALA A 110 -2.68 10.39 -14.40
N GLU A 111 -1.94 11.40 -13.93
CA GLU A 111 -0.49 11.46 -14.03
C GLU A 111 0.15 10.66 -12.88
N LEU A 112 1.06 9.73 -13.18
CA LEU A 112 1.81 8.99 -12.18
C LEU A 112 2.96 9.84 -11.63
N HIS A 113 2.87 10.22 -10.36
CA HIS A 113 3.95 10.86 -9.61
C HIS A 113 4.71 9.81 -8.79
N GLN A 114 6.04 9.76 -8.96
CA GLN A 114 6.90 8.79 -8.28
C GLN A 114 8.08 9.48 -7.60
N SER A 115 8.44 9.00 -6.43
CA SER A 115 9.63 9.44 -5.68
C SER A 115 10.32 8.24 -5.03
N ALA A 116 11.65 8.21 -5.08
CA ALA A 116 12.47 7.16 -4.51
C ALA A 116 13.20 7.66 -3.24
N PHE A 117 12.96 7.00 -2.12
CA PHE A 117 13.53 7.37 -0.81
C PHE A 117 14.55 6.33 -0.34
N ALA A 118 15.79 6.75 -0.16
CA ALA A 118 16.82 5.93 0.47
C ALA A 118 17.30 6.57 1.77
N LEU A 119 17.31 5.80 2.85
CA LEU A 119 17.66 6.28 4.20
C LEU A 119 16.85 7.52 4.62
N GLY A 120 15.57 7.58 4.24
CA GLY A 120 14.66 8.68 4.54
C GLY A 120 14.90 9.97 3.73
N VAL A 121 15.75 9.93 2.70
CA VAL A 121 16.06 11.08 1.83
C VAL A 121 15.59 10.81 0.41
N ASP A 122 14.90 11.78 -0.21
CA ASP A 122 14.50 11.72 -1.62
C ASP A 122 15.74 11.67 -2.52
N ARG A 123 15.88 10.59 -3.27
CA ARG A 123 16.97 10.29 -4.22
C ARG A 123 16.50 10.21 -5.67
N THR A 124 15.27 10.64 -5.92
CA THR A 124 14.64 10.59 -7.24
C THR A 124 15.51 11.21 -8.32
N LYS A 125 16.05 12.40 -8.06
CA LYS A 125 16.87 13.12 -9.03
C LYS A 125 18.21 12.44 -9.31
N GLU A 126 18.82 11.85 -8.30
CA GLU A 126 20.10 11.13 -8.44
C GLU A 126 19.91 9.88 -9.32
N LEU A 127 18.85 9.10 -9.08
CA LEU A 127 18.52 7.92 -9.90
C LEU A 127 18.19 8.31 -11.34
N GLN A 128 17.29 9.29 -11.54
CA GLN A 128 16.92 9.78 -12.87
C GLN A 128 18.11 10.31 -13.66
N LYS A 129 19.03 11.03 -13.00
CA LYS A 129 20.26 11.54 -13.64
C LYS A 129 21.15 10.43 -14.19
N LEU A 130 21.15 9.28 -13.58
CA LEU A 130 21.91 8.10 -13.99
C LEU A 130 21.11 7.18 -14.92
N GLY A 131 19.86 7.54 -15.25
CA GLY A 131 19.00 6.72 -16.09
C GLY A 131 18.48 5.45 -15.43
N VAL A 132 18.46 5.41 -14.09
CA VAL A 132 17.94 4.28 -13.32
C VAL A 132 16.44 4.47 -13.11
N PRO A 133 15.57 3.51 -13.51
CA PRO A 133 14.15 3.54 -13.22
C PRO A 133 13.87 3.57 -11.72
N LEU A 134 12.76 4.21 -11.32
CA LEU A 134 12.45 4.39 -9.89
C LEU A 134 11.79 3.16 -9.26
N ALA A 135 11.17 2.29 -10.05
CA ALA A 135 10.52 1.07 -9.58
C ALA A 135 11.57 -0.02 -9.28
N PRO A 136 11.89 -0.29 -7.98
CA PRO A 136 13.06 -1.09 -7.62
C PRO A 136 12.93 -2.59 -7.94
N HIS A 137 11.70 -3.07 -8.11
CA HIS A 137 11.36 -4.48 -8.35
C HIS A 137 11.42 -4.89 -9.82
N LEU A 138 11.59 -3.94 -10.75
CA LEU A 138 11.61 -4.24 -12.19
C LEU A 138 12.99 -4.76 -12.62
N LEU A 139 13.00 -5.76 -13.51
CA LEU A 139 14.22 -6.26 -14.16
C LEU A 139 14.95 -5.14 -14.91
N SER A 140 14.22 -4.21 -15.53
CA SER A 140 14.81 -3.05 -16.20
C SER A 140 15.61 -2.14 -15.26
N THR A 141 15.24 -2.07 -13.98
CA THR A 141 15.98 -1.32 -12.98
C THR A 141 17.28 -2.03 -12.62
N GLU A 142 17.24 -3.34 -12.45
CA GLU A 142 18.42 -4.17 -12.23
C GLU A 142 19.39 -4.08 -13.42
N ASP A 143 18.88 -4.23 -14.63
CA ASP A 143 19.68 -4.10 -15.86
C ASP A 143 20.34 -2.72 -15.97
N ALA A 144 19.59 -1.65 -15.67
CA ALA A 144 20.12 -0.29 -15.69
C ALA A 144 21.24 -0.10 -14.66
N ILE A 145 21.08 -0.61 -13.43
CA ILE A 145 22.13 -0.56 -12.39
C ILE A 145 23.37 -1.31 -12.83
N ASN A 146 23.22 -2.54 -13.35
CA ASN A 146 24.32 -3.37 -13.81
C ASN A 146 25.06 -2.78 -15.01
N ALA A 147 24.41 -1.95 -15.81
CA ALA A 147 25.02 -1.24 -16.94
C ALA A 147 25.81 0.02 -16.54
N LEU A 148 25.65 0.51 -15.29
CA LEU A 148 26.38 1.69 -14.82
C LEU A 148 27.87 1.40 -14.66
N PRO A 149 28.73 2.40 -14.94
CA PRO A 149 30.15 2.34 -14.55
C PRO A 149 30.30 2.16 -13.02
N ASP A 150 31.33 1.46 -12.58
CA ASP A 150 31.64 1.22 -11.15
C ASP A 150 31.62 2.52 -10.30
N ALA A 151 32.11 3.62 -10.88
CA ALA A 151 32.13 4.92 -10.21
C ALA A 151 30.72 5.46 -9.91
N ASP A 152 29.77 5.23 -10.83
CA ASP A 152 28.38 5.68 -10.67
C ASP A 152 27.60 4.75 -9.73
N GLN A 153 27.86 3.42 -9.79
CA GLN A 153 27.34 2.48 -8.80
C GLN A 153 27.81 2.85 -7.39
N GLN A 154 29.10 3.20 -7.24
CA GLN A 154 29.65 3.64 -5.95
C GLN A 154 29.00 4.94 -5.44
N VAL A 155 28.57 5.86 -6.32
CA VAL A 155 27.78 7.04 -5.93
C VAL A 155 26.46 6.60 -5.32
N LEU A 156 25.74 5.66 -5.94
CA LEU A 156 24.46 5.14 -5.43
C LEU A 156 24.64 4.39 -4.10
N VAL A 157 25.70 3.62 -3.93
CA VAL A 157 26.07 3.00 -2.64
C VAL A 157 26.29 4.06 -1.56
N ASN A 158 27.03 5.11 -1.85
CA ASN A 158 27.37 6.15 -0.88
C ASN A 158 26.16 6.95 -0.41
N ILE A 159 25.12 7.07 -1.21
CA ILE A 159 23.85 7.74 -0.83
C ILE A 159 22.82 6.77 -0.26
N GLY A 160 23.14 5.49 -0.12
CA GLY A 160 22.27 4.45 0.42
C GLY A 160 21.19 3.95 -0.54
N ALA A 161 21.31 4.29 -1.84
CA ALA A 161 20.34 3.82 -2.85
C ALA A 161 20.66 2.39 -3.33
N LEU A 162 21.89 1.89 -3.13
CA LEU A 162 22.26 0.51 -3.38
C LEU A 162 22.79 -0.12 -2.10
N GLY A 163 22.40 -1.38 -1.85
CA GLY A 163 22.85 -2.22 -0.76
C GLY A 163 23.60 -3.47 -1.26
N ALA A 164 24.33 -4.14 -0.36
CA ALA A 164 24.93 -5.43 -0.67
C ALA A 164 23.83 -6.49 -0.78
N HIS A 165 23.87 -7.32 -1.81
CA HIS A 165 22.95 -8.44 -1.93
C HIS A 165 23.30 -9.52 -0.89
N PRO A 166 22.34 -9.99 -0.04
CA PRO A 166 22.65 -10.86 1.10
C PRO A 166 23.13 -12.25 0.73
N TYR A 167 22.86 -12.71 -0.50
CA TYR A 167 23.18 -14.07 -0.96
C TYR A 167 24.41 -14.13 -1.86
N GLU A 168 25.16 -13.03 -1.99
CA GLU A 168 26.28 -13.01 -2.92
C GLU A 168 27.64 -13.15 -2.27
N ASP A 169 28.45 -13.95 -2.97
CA ASP A 169 29.88 -13.96 -2.82
C ASP A 169 30.45 -12.58 -3.20
N ALA A 170 31.71 -12.34 -2.91
CA ALA A 170 32.39 -11.05 -3.06
C ALA A 170 32.44 -10.46 -4.50
N SER A 171 31.47 -10.75 -5.35
CA SER A 171 31.38 -10.29 -6.74
C SER A 171 30.98 -8.80 -6.90
N GLY A 172 30.54 -8.15 -5.80
CA GLY A 172 30.24 -6.73 -5.81
C GLY A 172 28.87 -6.37 -6.42
N TYR A 173 27.95 -7.33 -6.53
CA TYR A 173 26.60 -7.10 -6.99
C TYR A 173 25.81 -6.24 -5.98
N HIS A 174 25.10 -5.25 -6.47
CA HIS A 174 24.33 -4.35 -5.66
C HIS A 174 22.84 -4.45 -5.99
N SER A 175 22.00 -4.55 -4.97
CA SER A 175 20.54 -4.49 -5.11
C SER A 175 20.00 -3.09 -4.83
N PRO A 176 18.87 -2.69 -5.44
CA PRO A 176 18.14 -1.52 -5.02
C PRO A 176 17.90 -1.54 -3.50
N ALA A 177 18.01 -0.37 -2.87
CA ALA A 177 17.81 -0.20 -1.42
C ALA A 177 17.00 1.07 -1.11
N TRP A 178 16.00 1.35 -1.92
CA TRP A 178 15.10 2.48 -1.72
C TRP A 178 13.65 2.04 -1.69
N THR A 179 12.81 2.87 -1.08
CA THR A 179 11.35 2.76 -1.10
C THR A 179 10.81 3.63 -2.23
N LEU A 180 10.04 3.06 -3.14
CA LEU A 180 9.27 3.81 -4.12
C LEU A 180 7.94 4.28 -3.49
N LYS A 181 7.68 5.58 -3.56
CA LYS A 181 6.39 6.20 -3.25
C LYS A 181 5.74 6.65 -4.54
N SER A 182 4.49 6.25 -4.74
CA SER A 182 3.73 6.55 -5.96
C SER A 182 2.38 7.16 -5.62
N ALA A 183 1.90 8.07 -6.45
CA ALA A 183 0.53 8.57 -6.41
C ALA A 183 0.04 8.91 -7.82
N TYR A 184 -1.22 8.62 -8.11
CA TYR A 184 -1.89 9.09 -9.33
C TYR A 184 -2.53 10.43 -9.05
N LEU A 185 -2.30 11.43 -9.92
CA LEU A 185 -2.73 12.81 -9.75
C LEU A 185 -3.63 13.24 -10.92
N TRP A 186 -4.68 14.00 -10.61
CA TRP A 186 -5.50 14.66 -11.63
C TRP A 186 -6.20 15.90 -11.09
N ASP A 187 -6.46 16.87 -11.97
CA ASP A 187 -7.28 18.02 -11.65
C ASP A 187 -8.76 17.66 -11.72
N ALA A 188 -9.54 18.04 -10.70
CA ALA A 188 -10.97 17.84 -10.62
C ALA A 188 -11.71 19.13 -10.28
N VAL A 189 -12.95 19.23 -10.75
CA VAL A 189 -13.88 20.31 -10.41
C VAL A 189 -15.11 19.70 -9.75
N PHE A 190 -15.35 20.03 -8.48
CA PHE A 190 -16.57 19.68 -7.78
C PHE A 190 -17.55 20.86 -7.91
N PRO A 191 -18.65 20.71 -8.67
CA PRO A 191 -19.59 21.82 -8.88
C PRO A 191 -20.30 22.22 -7.58
N ALA A 192 -20.70 23.49 -7.47
CA ALA A 192 -21.32 24.06 -6.27
C ALA A 192 -22.55 23.31 -5.83
N GLY A 193 -22.55 22.74 -4.61
CA GLY A 193 -23.69 22.04 -4.01
C GLY A 193 -24.10 20.75 -4.72
N GLU A 194 -23.24 20.20 -5.60
CA GLU A 194 -23.54 18.97 -6.33
C GLU A 194 -22.79 17.76 -5.73
N ILE A 195 -23.31 16.56 -6.03
CA ILE A 195 -22.66 15.29 -5.70
C ILE A 195 -21.97 14.77 -6.96
N VAL A 196 -20.73 14.33 -6.79
CA VAL A 196 -19.88 13.75 -7.83
C VAL A 196 -19.50 12.34 -7.45
N GLU A 197 -19.62 11.41 -8.40
CA GLU A 197 -19.19 10.01 -8.23
C GLU A 197 -17.79 9.80 -8.81
N VAL A 198 -16.92 9.12 -8.06
CA VAL A 198 -15.56 8.77 -8.49
C VAL A 198 -15.36 7.27 -8.34
N HIS A 199 -14.81 6.62 -9.38
CA HIS A 199 -14.50 5.20 -9.34
C HIS A 199 -13.04 4.96 -9.65
N HIS A 200 -12.39 4.11 -8.85
CA HIS A 200 -11.06 3.58 -9.13
C HIS A 200 -11.09 2.07 -9.24
N ARG A 201 -10.19 1.58 -10.07
CA ARG A 201 -9.92 0.16 -10.22
C ARG A 201 -8.44 -0.05 -10.47
N TYR A 202 -7.84 -1.03 -9.78
CA TYR A 202 -6.47 -1.45 -10.03
C TYR A 202 -6.24 -2.88 -9.54
N THR A 203 -5.13 -3.50 -9.97
CA THR A 203 -4.66 -4.77 -9.44
C THR A 203 -3.68 -4.50 -8.31
N PRO A 204 -3.90 -5.04 -7.09
CA PRO A 204 -3.00 -4.78 -5.97
C PRO A 204 -1.63 -5.44 -6.16
N GLY A 205 -0.59 -4.80 -5.62
CA GLY A 205 0.63 -5.51 -5.28
C GLY A 205 0.39 -6.35 -4.03
N LEU A 206 0.83 -7.60 -4.04
CA LEU A 206 0.70 -8.50 -2.90
C LEU A 206 2.07 -8.85 -2.35
N GLY A 207 2.24 -8.70 -1.04
CA GLY A 207 3.29 -9.39 -0.30
C GLY A 207 2.86 -10.84 -0.03
N GLY A 208 3.80 -11.72 0.34
CA GLY A 208 3.41 -13.07 0.67
C GLY A 208 4.56 -13.98 1.09
N THR A 209 4.20 -15.18 1.55
CA THR A 209 5.12 -16.25 1.89
C THR A 209 4.56 -17.61 1.49
N VAL A 210 5.46 -18.58 1.27
CA VAL A 210 5.13 -19.94 0.82
C VAL A 210 4.60 -20.87 1.94
N ALA A 211 4.44 -20.36 3.15
CA ALA A 211 3.96 -21.11 4.31
C ALA A 211 2.98 -20.28 5.14
N ALA A 212 2.17 -20.92 5.98
CA ALA A 212 1.38 -20.25 7.01
C ALA A 212 2.28 -19.98 8.24
N THR A 213 2.99 -18.85 8.23
CA THR A 213 4.05 -18.55 9.22
C THR A 213 3.51 -18.27 10.61
N PHE A 214 2.27 -17.81 10.74
CA PHE A 214 1.63 -17.53 12.03
C PHE A 214 1.37 -18.78 12.90
N VAL A 215 1.48 -19.98 12.34
CA VAL A 215 1.40 -21.24 13.13
C VAL A 215 2.77 -21.70 13.64
N ASP A 216 3.86 -21.06 13.25
CA ASP A 216 5.20 -21.36 13.77
C ASP A 216 5.30 -20.86 15.21
N THR A 217 5.57 -21.78 16.15
CA THR A 217 5.67 -21.46 17.60
C THR A 217 7.05 -21.03 18.03
N GLU A 218 8.08 -21.25 17.22
CA GLU A 218 9.48 -20.93 17.55
C GLU A 218 9.92 -19.59 16.93
N TYR A 219 9.57 -19.35 15.66
CA TYR A 219 9.98 -18.15 14.90
C TYR A 219 8.78 -17.37 14.36
N GLY A 220 7.56 -17.82 14.64
CA GLY A 220 6.34 -17.22 14.12
C GLY A 220 6.05 -15.85 14.73
N GLN A 221 5.48 -14.99 13.89
CA GLN A 221 5.09 -13.63 14.25
C GLN A 221 3.62 -13.55 14.65
N ARG A 222 3.09 -14.59 15.31
CA ARG A 222 1.66 -14.69 15.65
C ARG A 222 1.11 -13.43 16.35
N ALA A 223 1.83 -12.89 17.33
CA ALA A 223 1.39 -11.70 18.06
C ALA A 223 1.31 -10.45 17.13
N GLU A 224 2.21 -10.34 16.17
CA GLU A 224 2.18 -9.29 15.15
C GLU A 224 0.97 -9.46 14.22
N TYR A 225 0.66 -10.70 13.81
CA TYR A 225 -0.52 -11.00 12.99
C TYR A 225 -1.84 -10.79 13.73
N GLU A 226 -1.89 -11.10 15.04
CA GLU A 226 -3.04 -10.79 15.89
C GLU A 226 -3.30 -9.27 15.97
N GLU A 227 -2.25 -8.46 16.06
CA GLU A 227 -2.36 -7.01 16.07
C GLU A 227 -2.67 -6.44 14.69
N LYS A 228 -1.94 -6.87 13.65
CA LYS A 228 -2.00 -6.29 12.31
C LYS A 228 -3.26 -6.70 11.54
N TYR A 229 -3.63 -7.99 11.61
CA TYR A 229 -4.73 -8.56 10.84
C TYR A 229 -5.92 -8.98 11.68
N CYS A 230 -5.92 -8.73 13.00
CA CYS A 230 -6.92 -9.25 13.93
C CYS A 230 -7.11 -10.77 13.80
N LEU A 231 -5.98 -11.50 13.70
CA LEU A 231 -5.96 -12.95 13.51
C LEU A 231 -6.60 -13.66 14.70
N GLU A 232 -7.66 -14.44 14.44
CA GLU A 232 -8.41 -15.14 15.49
C GLU A 232 -7.91 -16.56 15.73
N ASP A 233 -7.99 -17.05 16.98
CA ASP A 233 -7.62 -18.40 17.40
C ASP A 233 -8.32 -19.50 16.60
N ASN A 234 -9.57 -19.29 16.18
CA ASN A 234 -10.34 -20.26 15.40
C ASN A 234 -9.74 -20.50 14.02
N LEU A 235 -9.21 -19.45 13.35
CA LEU A 235 -8.52 -19.55 12.06
C LEU A 235 -7.18 -20.26 12.25
N VAL A 236 -6.40 -19.86 13.25
CA VAL A 236 -5.14 -20.52 13.58
C VAL A 236 -5.35 -22.02 13.82
N ALA A 237 -6.30 -22.38 14.69
CA ALA A 237 -6.61 -23.77 14.98
C ALA A 237 -7.14 -24.54 13.74
N ALA A 238 -7.77 -23.85 12.77
CA ALA A 238 -8.18 -24.46 11.52
C ALA A 238 -6.98 -24.82 10.65
N VAL A 239 -5.98 -23.96 10.56
CA VAL A 239 -4.74 -24.21 9.80
C VAL A 239 -3.86 -25.23 10.52
N GLU A 240 -3.67 -25.13 11.83
CA GLU A 240 -2.88 -26.07 12.63
C GLU A 240 -3.36 -27.52 12.48
N ARG A 241 -4.67 -27.75 12.38
CA ARG A 241 -5.24 -29.10 12.15
C ARG A 241 -4.85 -29.72 10.83
N THR A 242 -4.34 -28.93 9.89
CA THR A 242 -3.89 -29.42 8.57
C THR A 242 -2.39 -29.71 8.52
N LEU A 243 -1.64 -29.33 9.56
CA LEU A 243 -0.21 -29.64 9.66
C LEU A 243 0.02 -31.15 9.65
N THR A 244 0.91 -31.61 8.78
CA THR A 244 1.38 -33.01 8.79
C THR A 244 2.55 -33.22 9.73
N SER A 245 3.27 -32.13 10.09
CA SER A 245 4.30 -32.07 11.10
C SER A 245 4.06 -30.81 11.96
N PRO A 246 3.82 -30.95 13.29
CA PRO A 246 3.50 -29.81 14.14
C PRO A 246 4.58 -28.73 14.23
N ASP A 247 5.85 -29.09 14.03
CA ASP A 247 6.99 -28.18 14.13
C ASP A 247 7.39 -27.61 12.75
N GLU A 248 6.59 -27.86 11.70
CA GLU A 248 6.91 -27.47 10.34
C GLU A 248 5.74 -26.69 9.71
N PRO A 249 5.69 -25.35 9.79
CA PRO A 249 4.59 -24.53 9.26
C PRO A 249 4.37 -24.69 7.75
N TRP A 250 5.43 -25.02 6.97
CA TRP A 250 5.34 -25.34 5.56
C TRP A 250 4.64 -26.68 5.26
N SER A 251 4.39 -27.52 6.29
CA SER A 251 3.63 -28.76 6.14
C SER A 251 2.12 -28.53 6.05
N ALA A 252 1.62 -27.35 6.39
CA ALA A 252 0.25 -26.95 6.09
C ALA A 252 0.09 -26.68 4.58
N PRO A 253 -1.07 -27.03 3.99
CA PRO A 253 -1.33 -26.82 2.57
C PRO A 253 -1.74 -25.37 2.26
N PHE A 254 -1.10 -24.41 2.87
CA PHE A 254 -1.42 -22.98 2.73
C PHE A 254 -0.17 -22.13 2.50
N THR A 255 -0.38 -21.04 1.78
CA THR A 255 0.53 -19.90 1.64
C THR A 255 -0.16 -18.66 2.17
N GLU A 256 0.59 -17.59 2.42
CA GLU A 256 0.03 -16.30 2.80
C GLU A 256 0.17 -15.30 1.65
N ALA A 257 -0.83 -14.44 1.50
CA ALA A 257 -0.75 -13.23 0.71
C ALA A 257 -1.25 -12.07 1.56
N TRP A 258 -0.56 -10.92 1.47
CA TRP A 258 -0.86 -9.72 2.24
C TRP A 258 -1.22 -8.58 1.31
N LEU A 259 -2.31 -7.88 1.64
CA LEU A 259 -2.76 -6.69 0.94
C LEU A 259 -2.89 -5.55 1.94
N THR A 260 -2.29 -4.42 1.62
CA THR A 260 -2.49 -3.17 2.34
C THR A 260 -3.30 -2.21 1.47
N TYR A 261 -4.38 -1.66 2.01
CA TYR A 261 -5.11 -0.56 1.40
C TYR A 261 -5.02 0.66 2.31
N ILE A 262 -4.52 1.75 1.74
CA ILE A 262 -4.31 2.97 2.50
C ILE A 262 -5.65 3.72 2.58
N LEU A 263 -6.26 3.73 3.76
CA LEU A 263 -7.57 4.34 4.01
C LEU A 263 -7.46 5.69 4.71
N SER A 264 -6.38 5.88 5.47
CA SER A 264 -6.21 7.03 6.39
C SER A 264 -6.16 8.39 5.69
N SER A 265 -5.84 8.48 4.40
CA SER A 265 -5.88 9.75 3.64
C SER A 265 -7.31 10.28 3.43
N GLY A 266 -8.32 9.43 3.51
CA GLY A 266 -9.74 9.85 3.52
C GLY A 266 -10.08 10.83 4.64
N ALA A 267 -9.28 10.85 5.72
CA ALA A 267 -9.41 11.85 6.80
C ALA A 267 -9.07 13.30 6.38
N ASN A 268 -8.54 13.51 5.18
CA ASN A 268 -8.24 14.85 4.66
C ASN A 268 -9.46 15.57 4.04
N TRP A 269 -10.57 14.89 3.83
CA TRP A 269 -11.83 15.50 3.40
C TRP A 269 -12.60 16.10 4.59
N ALA A 270 -13.56 16.96 4.27
CA ALA A 270 -14.42 17.57 5.30
C ALA A 270 -15.21 16.49 6.05
N HIS A 271 -15.16 16.54 7.37
CA HIS A 271 -15.87 15.63 8.26
C HIS A 271 -15.42 14.16 8.18
N SER A 272 -16.23 13.25 8.75
CA SER A 272 -16.11 11.79 8.59
C SER A 272 -16.66 11.34 7.24
N ILE A 273 -16.29 10.14 6.80
CA ILE A 273 -16.97 9.43 5.71
C ILE A 273 -18.41 9.12 6.17
N GLY A 274 -19.41 9.56 5.42
CA GLY A 274 -20.81 9.39 5.81
C GLY A 274 -21.19 7.91 5.98
N THR A 275 -21.01 7.12 4.92
CA THR A 275 -21.17 5.65 4.94
C THR A 275 -19.92 4.99 4.37
N PHE A 276 -19.24 4.18 5.15
CA PHE A 276 -18.12 3.36 4.72
C PHE A 276 -18.56 1.89 4.60
N ARG A 277 -18.41 1.31 3.43
CA ARG A 277 -18.63 -0.12 3.16
C ARG A 277 -17.32 -0.76 2.72
N LEU A 278 -16.91 -1.83 3.41
CA LEU A 278 -15.80 -2.66 3.01
C LEU A 278 -16.32 -4.06 2.65
N THR A 279 -15.97 -4.54 1.46
CA THR A 279 -16.15 -5.94 1.06
C THR A 279 -14.79 -6.57 0.82
N VAL A 280 -14.48 -7.66 1.51
CA VAL A 280 -13.27 -8.46 1.29
C VAL A 280 -13.68 -9.81 0.71
N ASP A 281 -13.10 -10.17 -0.45
CA ASP A 281 -13.31 -11.44 -1.13
C ASP A 281 -12.04 -12.30 -1.08
N LYS A 282 -12.12 -13.45 -0.41
CA LYS A 282 -11.00 -14.39 -0.27
C LYS A 282 -10.76 -15.27 -1.51
N GLY A 283 -11.53 -15.10 -2.60
CA GLY A 283 -11.39 -15.74 -3.90
C GLY A 283 -11.91 -17.18 -3.96
N SER A 284 -11.57 -18.04 -3.01
CA SER A 284 -12.01 -19.45 -2.96
C SER A 284 -12.65 -19.79 -1.63
N GLU A 285 -13.62 -20.75 -1.63
CA GLU A 285 -14.21 -21.26 -0.39
C GLU A 285 -13.17 -21.94 0.52
N ASP A 286 -12.12 -22.52 -0.07
CA ASP A 286 -11.04 -23.22 0.63
C ASP A 286 -9.99 -22.27 1.27
N ASN A 287 -10.02 -20.98 0.91
CA ASN A 287 -9.15 -19.97 1.50
C ASN A 287 -9.72 -19.44 2.82
N PHE A 288 -8.83 -18.90 3.67
CA PHE A 288 -9.24 -18.08 4.80
C PHE A 288 -8.83 -16.63 4.56
N VAL A 289 -9.44 -15.73 5.33
CA VAL A 289 -9.10 -14.31 5.34
C VAL A 289 -9.21 -13.77 6.75
N SER A 290 -8.30 -12.86 7.13
CA SER A 290 -8.33 -12.13 8.39
C SER A 290 -8.02 -10.65 8.15
N PHE A 291 -8.81 -9.77 8.74
CA PHE A 291 -8.62 -8.32 8.73
C PHE A 291 -9.36 -7.69 9.90
N CYS A 292 -8.91 -6.53 10.35
CA CYS A 292 -9.58 -5.82 11.44
C CYS A 292 -10.84 -5.10 10.95
N GLY A 293 -11.93 -5.22 11.71
CA GLY A 293 -13.18 -4.54 11.42
C GLY A 293 -14.25 -4.80 12.47
N GLU A 294 -15.12 -3.83 12.69
CA GLU A 294 -16.26 -3.96 13.60
C GLU A 294 -17.52 -4.39 12.85
N GLY A 295 -18.21 -5.42 13.35
CA GLY A 295 -19.46 -5.88 12.75
C GLY A 295 -19.30 -6.60 11.42
N VAL A 296 -18.12 -7.15 11.13
CA VAL A 296 -17.88 -7.94 9.93
C VAL A 296 -18.84 -9.12 9.85
N THR A 297 -19.52 -9.26 8.71
CA THR A 297 -20.45 -10.35 8.44
C THR A 297 -20.09 -11.09 7.16
N LYS A 298 -20.27 -12.41 7.16
CA LYS A 298 -20.11 -13.21 5.93
C LYS A 298 -21.34 -13.05 5.05
N THR A 299 -21.20 -12.44 3.87
CA THR A 299 -22.29 -12.14 2.93
C THR A 299 -22.37 -13.12 1.74
N GLY A 300 -21.31 -13.92 1.52
CA GLY A 300 -21.28 -14.93 0.46
C GLY A 300 -20.33 -16.08 0.79
N PRO A 301 -20.15 -17.03 -0.12
CA PRO A 301 -19.23 -18.17 0.06
C PRO A 301 -17.79 -17.72 0.35
N THR A 302 -17.37 -16.62 -0.32
CA THR A 302 -16.00 -16.09 -0.28
C THR A 302 -15.93 -14.66 0.26
N THR A 303 -17.07 -13.97 0.45
CA THR A 303 -17.15 -12.52 0.74
C THR A 303 -17.53 -12.23 2.18
N PHE A 304 -16.90 -11.20 2.73
CA PHE A 304 -17.12 -10.64 4.06
C PHE A 304 -17.36 -9.14 3.92
N GLU A 305 -18.31 -8.60 4.67
CA GLU A 305 -18.71 -7.18 4.58
C GLU A 305 -18.72 -6.51 5.95
N MET A 306 -18.28 -5.27 6.00
CA MET A 306 -18.41 -4.33 7.11
C MET A 306 -19.06 -3.06 6.59
N VAL A 307 -20.02 -2.49 7.34
CA VAL A 307 -20.64 -1.19 7.05
C VAL A 307 -20.59 -0.34 8.32
N GLN A 308 -20.09 0.88 8.18
CA GLN A 308 -19.98 1.85 9.27
C GLN A 308 -20.55 3.20 8.84
N GLU A 309 -21.30 3.85 9.72
CA GLU A 309 -21.81 5.21 9.53
C GLU A 309 -20.93 6.20 10.29
N ASP A 310 -20.78 7.41 9.75
CA ASP A 310 -19.95 8.47 10.32
C ASP A 310 -18.50 8.00 10.62
N PHE A 311 -17.95 7.26 9.67
CA PHE A 311 -16.67 6.57 9.81
C PHE A 311 -15.48 7.53 9.71
N TYR A 312 -14.57 7.47 10.68
CA TYR A 312 -13.31 8.22 10.64
C TYR A 312 -12.12 7.29 10.35
N PRO A 313 -11.45 7.41 9.19
CA PRO A 313 -10.38 6.51 8.79
C PRO A 313 -9.07 6.87 9.50
N TRP A 314 -8.84 6.31 10.66
CA TRP A 314 -7.65 6.60 11.48
C TRP A 314 -6.47 5.64 11.22
N GLN A 315 -6.71 4.54 10.51
CA GLN A 315 -5.70 3.54 10.14
C GLN A 315 -6.00 2.96 8.76
N ASP A 316 -4.98 2.35 8.17
CA ASP A 316 -5.08 1.65 6.91
C ASP A 316 -5.70 0.26 7.10
N ILE A 317 -6.13 -0.37 6.01
CA ILE A 317 -6.70 -1.72 6.03
C ILE A 317 -5.60 -2.71 5.66
N GLU A 318 -5.37 -3.65 6.57
CA GLU A 318 -4.43 -4.75 6.39
C GLU A 318 -5.23 -6.05 6.26
N VAL A 319 -5.02 -6.79 5.16
CA VAL A 319 -5.71 -8.05 4.89
C VAL A 319 -4.71 -9.17 4.74
N LEU A 320 -4.90 -10.22 5.53
CA LEU A 320 -4.20 -11.50 5.40
C LEU A 320 -5.09 -12.50 4.66
N PHE A 321 -4.66 -12.94 3.49
CA PHE A 321 -5.23 -14.08 2.80
C PHE A 321 -4.40 -15.33 3.09
N VAL A 322 -5.07 -16.41 3.53
CA VAL A 322 -4.46 -17.73 3.74
C VAL A 322 -4.96 -18.62 2.60
N VAL A 323 -4.10 -18.80 1.63
CA VAL A 323 -4.45 -19.36 0.32
C VAL A 323 -4.10 -20.84 0.25
N ARG A 324 -5.09 -21.68 -0.06
CA ARG A 324 -4.86 -23.12 -0.21
C ARG A 324 -4.06 -23.43 -1.47
N ARG A 325 -2.98 -24.22 -1.32
CA ARG A 325 -2.18 -24.68 -2.45
C ARG A 325 -2.93 -25.77 -3.23
N GLU A 326 -2.96 -25.67 -4.56
CA GLU A 326 -3.66 -26.62 -5.43
C GLU A 326 -3.00 -28.01 -5.50
N ASP A 327 -1.71 -28.12 -5.13
CA ASP A 327 -0.91 -29.34 -5.26
C ASP A 327 -0.90 -30.23 -4.00
N TYR A 328 -1.81 -29.99 -3.04
CA TYR A 328 -1.90 -30.73 -1.78
C TYR A 328 -3.21 -31.48 -1.64
#